data_312001a5a0f41a7f82b5640f23975898
#
_entry.id   312001a5a0f41a7f82b5640f23975898
#
_cell.length_a   1.000
_cell.length_b   1.000
_cell.length_c   1.000
_cell.angle_alpha   90.00
_cell.angle_beta   90.00
_cell.angle_gamma   90.00
#
_symmetry.space_group_name_H-M   'P 1'
#
loop_
_entity.id
_entity.type
_entity.pdbx_description
1 polymer ?
#
loop_
_entity_poly.entity_id
_entity_poly.type
_entity_poly.pdbx_seq_one_letter_code
_entity_poly.pdbx_strand_id
1 'polypeptide(L)'
;MRPTVHLLVLITCLLAAAQAAGQYGHPLKGSWSGDWGPTKEQRTRVLLQMQWDGKAITGAINPGPNALPLTKASLDPDTWQVHLEANGIVIDGKLENIGSAHRVLSGAWTQQGRKGDFKLIRN
;
A
#
# COMPACT_ATOMS: atom_id res chain seq x y z
N MET A 1 -26.03 24.57 32.46
CA MET A 1 -25.72 25.09 31.13
C MET A 1 -24.26 24.91 30.74
N ARG A 2 -23.31 25.35 31.53
CA ARG A 2 -21.88 25.19 31.22
C ARG A 2 -21.40 23.75 31.06
N PRO A 3 -21.86 22.77 31.88
CA PRO A 3 -21.44 21.37 31.68
C PRO A 3 -21.81 20.79 30.32
N THR A 4 -22.93 21.23 29.75
CA THR A 4 -23.40 20.76 28.44
C THR A 4 -22.46 21.22 27.32
N VAL A 5 -21.91 22.43 27.40
CA VAL A 5 -20.98 22.98 26.42
C VAL A 5 -19.65 22.18 26.43
N HIS A 6 -19.15 21.86 27.62
CA HIS A 6 -17.93 21.06 27.75
C HIS A 6 -18.09 19.64 27.15
N LEU A 7 -19.26 19.03 27.34
CA LEU A 7 -19.53 17.72 26.77
C LEU A 7 -19.51 17.72 25.23
N LEU A 8 -20.08 18.77 24.61
CA LEU A 8 -20.07 18.91 23.15
C LEU A 8 -18.67 19.07 22.59
N VAL A 9 -17.81 19.83 23.25
CA VAL A 9 -16.41 19.99 22.82
C VAL A 9 -15.66 18.67 22.88
N LEU A 10 -15.85 17.88 23.92
CA LEU A 10 -15.24 16.56 24.06
C LEU A 10 -15.64 15.62 22.92
N ILE A 11 -16.92 15.55 22.56
CA ILE A 11 -17.41 14.71 21.47
C ILE A 11 -16.78 15.12 20.15
N THR A 12 -16.66 16.42 19.88
CA THR A 12 -16.03 16.92 18.65
C THR A 12 -14.55 16.52 18.56
N CYS A 13 -13.81 16.61 19.65
CA CYS A 13 -12.39 16.19 19.68
C CYS A 13 -12.22 14.69 19.40
N LEU A 14 -13.09 13.84 19.97
CA LEU A 14 -13.04 12.40 19.74
C LEU A 14 -13.29 12.04 18.27
N LEU A 15 -14.25 12.68 17.62
CA LEU A 15 -14.55 12.46 16.22
C LEU A 15 -13.37 12.88 15.32
N ALA A 16 -12.76 14.02 15.59
CA ALA A 16 -11.60 14.49 14.84
C ALA A 16 -10.41 13.52 14.97
N ALA A 17 -10.14 13.02 16.16
CA ALA A 17 -9.08 12.05 16.41
C ALA A 17 -9.32 10.74 15.65
N ALA A 18 -10.56 10.24 15.62
CA ALA A 18 -10.89 9.02 14.88
C ALA A 18 -10.70 9.20 13.37
N GLN A 19 -11.07 10.35 12.82
CA GLN A 19 -10.86 10.64 11.41
C GLN A 19 -9.36 10.73 11.04
N ALA A 20 -8.57 11.37 11.88
CA ALA A 20 -7.13 11.47 11.67
C ALA A 20 -6.46 10.10 11.71
N ALA A 21 -6.83 9.23 12.65
CA ALA A 21 -6.32 7.87 12.74
C ALA A 21 -6.67 7.07 11.47
N GLY A 22 -7.88 7.22 10.92
CA GLY A 22 -8.30 6.58 9.69
C GLY A 22 -7.48 7.01 8.47
N GLN A 23 -7.02 8.26 8.43
CA GLN A 23 -6.20 8.76 7.33
C GLN A 23 -4.79 8.19 7.34
N TYR A 24 -4.24 7.88 8.52
CA TYR A 24 -2.87 7.37 8.65
C TYR A 24 -2.78 5.84 8.62
N GLY A 25 -3.92 5.15 8.63
CA GLY A 25 -3.96 3.74 8.96
C GLY A 25 -3.87 2.75 7.82
N HIS A 26 -3.74 3.18 6.55
CA HIS A 26 -3.79 2.22 5.45
C HIS A 26 -2.52 1.37 5.40
N PRO A 27 -2.64 0.02 5.41
CA PRO A 27 -1.47 -0.87 5.50
C PRO A 27 -0.51 -0.78 4.32
N LEU A 28 -0.96 -0.35 3.14
CA LEU A 28 -0.11 -0.26 1.96
C LEU A 28 0.66 1.05 1.84
N LYS A 29 0.30 2.06 2.63
CA LYS A 29 0.98 3.35 2.56
C LYS A 29 2.45 3.23 2.91
N GLY A 30 3.30 3.86 2.11
CA GLY A 30 4.73 3.94 2.38
C GLY A 30 5.58 3.59 1.17
N SER A 31 6.87 3.48 1.41
CA SER A 31 7.86 3.08 0.42
C SER A 31 8.20 1.61 0.62
N TRP A 32 8.22 0.87 -0.47
CA TRP A 32 8.44 -0.57 -0.50
C TRP A 32 9.60 -0.86 -1.42
N SER A 33 10.51 -1.71 -1.01
CA SER A 33 11.67 -2.07 -1.84
C SER A 33 11.88 -3.58 -1.84
N GLY A 34 12.38 -4.07 -2.95
CA GLY A 34 12.66 -5.49 -3.16
C GLY A 34 12.97 -5.78 -4.60
N ASP A 35 12.49 -6.91 -5.08
CA ASP A 35 12.72 -7.33 -6.45
C ASP A 35 11.61 -8.23 -6.97
N TRP A 36 11.60 -8.40 -8.28
CA TRP A 36 10.79 -9.40 -8.97
C TRP A 36 11.62 -10.07 -10.05
N GLY A 37 11.18 -11.21 -10.50
CA GLY A 37 11.81 -11.85 -11.63
C GLY A 37 11.21 -13.21 -11.95
N PRO A 38 11.45 -13.72 -13.17
CA PRO A 38 10.95 -15.04 -13.58
C PRO A 38 11.71 -16.20 -12.95
N THR A 39 12.95 -15.97 -12.48
CA THR A 39 13.79 -17.00 -11.85
C THR A 39 14.55 -16.39 -10.67
N LYS A 40 15.24 -17.24 -9.91
CA LYS A 40 16.10 -16.79 -8.82
C LYS A 40 17.32 -16.00 -9.31
N GLU A 41 17.78 -16.30 -10.50
CA GLU A 41 18.96 -15.68 -11.11
C GLU A 41 18.64 -14.39 -11.87
N GLN A 42 17.40 -14.25 -12.33
CA GLN A 42 16.96 -13.09 -13.11
C GLN A 42 16.04 -12.22 -12.26
N ARG A 43 16.66 -11.33 -11.50
CA ARG A 43 15.93 -10.43 -10.60
C ARG A 43 16.10 -8.97 -11.04
N THR A 44 15.01 -8.22 -10.93
CA THR A 44 14.99 -6.79 -11.20
C THR A 44 14.57 -6.06 -9.92
N ARG A 45 15.36 -5.11 -9.49
CA ARG A 45 15.04 -4.31 -8.31
C ARG A 45 13.85 -3.41 -8.58
N VAL A 46 13.01 -3.27 -7.56
CA VAL A 46 11.79 -2.49 -7.63
C VAL A 46 11.68 -1.60 -6.39
N LEU A 47 11.35 -0.36 -6.61
CA LEU A 47 10.88 0.56 -5.60
C LEU A 47 9.42 0.87 -5.90
N LEU A 48 8.55 0.68 -4.91
CA LEU A 48 7.13 1.00 -5.02
C LEU A 48 6.78 2.00 -3.94
N GLN A 49 6.24 3.14 -4.33
CA GLN A 49 5.79 4.15 -3.39
C GLN A 49 4.28 4.26 -3.47
N MET A 50 3.61 4.14 -2.32
CA MET A 50 2.16 4.20 -2.24
C MET A 50 1.71 5.22 -1.21
N GLN A 51 0.60 5.88 -1.51
CA GLN A 51 -0.01 6.90 -0.67
C GLN A 51 -1.49 6.63 -0.50
N TRP A 52 -2.04 7.12 0.59
CA TRP A 52 -3.45 6.98 0.94
C TRP A 52 -4.04 8.35 1.18
N ASP A 53 -5.11 8.69 0.44
CA ASP A 53 -5.78 10.00 0.57
C ASP A 53 -7.04 9.96 1.43
N GLY A 54 -7.31 8.84 2.10
CA GLY A 54 -8.53 8.61 2.86
C GLY A 54 -9.59 7.84 2.09
N LYS A 55 -9.43 7.66 0.78
CA LYS A 55 -10.39 6.96 -0.09
C LYS A 55 -9.74 5.93 -1.00
N ALA A 56 -8.57 6.25 -1.53
CA ALA A 56 -7.92 5.39 -2.51
C ALA A 56 -6.42 5.34 -2.29
N ILE A 57 -5.81 4.22 -2.67
CA ILE A 57 -4.37 4.08 -2.78
C ILE A 57 -3.94 4.58 -4.15
N THR A 58 -2.95 5.44 -4.17
CA THR A 58 -2.23 5.88 -5.36
C THR A 58 -0.76 5.59 -5.20
N GLY A 59 -0.02 5.63 -6.27
CA GLY A 59 1.42 5.43 -6.18
C GLY A 59 2.07 5.22 -7.52
N ALA A 60 3.36 4.85 -7.46
CA ALA A 60 4.14 4.64 -8.65
C ALA A 60 5.22 3.58 -8.42
N ILE A 61 5.48 2.80 -9.46
CA ILE A 61 6.60 1.88 -9.52
C ILE A 61 7.82 2.65 -10.04
N ASN A 62 8.94 2.51 -9.33
CA ASN A 62 10.21 3.17 -9.65
C ASN A 62 10.04 4.68 -9.84
N PRO A 63 9.71 5.44 -8.77
CA PRO A 63 9.50 6.88 -8.87
C PRO A 63 10.71 7.59 -9.52
N GLY A 64 10.41 8.60 -10.34
CA GLY A 64 11.43 9.34 -11.08
C GLY A 64 11.00 9.58 -12.51
N PRO A 65 11.95 9.86 -13.43
CA PRO A 65 11.62 10.22 -14.81
C PRO A 65 10.87 9.13 -15.58
N ASN A 66 11.08 7.85 -15.23
CA ASN A 66 10.44 6.72 -15.89
C ASN A 66 9.44 6.02 -14.98
N ALA A 67 8.84 6.75 -14.05
CA ALA A 67 7.88 6.19 -13.11
C ALA A 67 6.66 5.63 -13.82
N LEU A 68 6.16 4.50 -13.31
CA LEU A 68 4.92 3.89 -13.80
C LEU A 68 3.84 4.09 -12.73
N PRO A 69 2.90 5.01 -12.96
CA PRO A 69 1.80 5.22 -12.00
C PRO A 69 0.93 3.98 -11.89
N LEU A 70 0.46 3.70 -10.68
CA LEU A 70 -0.55 2.66 -10.47
C LEU A 70 -1.86 3.09 -11.11
N THR A 71 -2.45 2.21 -11.91
CA THR A 71 -3.77 2.41 -12.51
C THR A 71 -4.88 1.76 -11.70
N LYS A 72 -4.54 0.72 -10.92
CA LYS A 72 -5.44 0.07 -9.96
C LYS A 72 -4.66 -0.31 -8.72
N ALA A 73 -5.31 -0.20 -7.57
CA ALA A 73 -4.76 -0.67 -6.31
C ALA A 73 -5.91 -1.06 -5.38
N SER A 74 -5.88 -2.29 -4.88
CA SER A 74 -6.89 -2.77 -3.95
C SER A 74 -6.27 -3.70 -2.92
N LEU A 75 -6.87 -3.70 -1.74
CA LEU A 75 -6.53 -4.59 -0.63
C LEU A 75 -7.81 -5.16 -0.08
N ASP A 76 -7.88 -6.49 0.02
CA ASP A 76 -8.98 -7.17 0.69
C ASP A 76 -8.62 -7.32 2.18
N PRO A 77 -9.34 -6.64 3.09
CA PRO A 77 -9.00 -6.69 4.51
C PRO A 77 -9.32 -8.04 5.16
N ASP A 78 -10.13 -8.87 4.55
CA ASP A 78 -10.48 -10.18 5.08
C ASP A 78 -9.40 -11.21 4.80
N THR A 79 -8.71 -11.11 3.66
CA THR A 79 -7.72 -12.08 3.22
C THR A 79 -6.31 -11.52 3.15
N TRP A 80 -6.15 -10.20 3.22
CA TRP A 80 -4.91 -9.46 3.02
C TRP A 80 -4.34 -9.62 1.61
N GLN A 81 -5.19 -9.98 0.66
CA GLN A 81 -4.78 -10.04 -0.74
C GLN A 81 -4.73 -8.65 -1.34
N VAL A 82 -3.71 -8.43 -2.16
CA VAL A 82 -3.40 -7.15 -2.78
C VAL A 82 -3.36 -7.33 -4.28
N HIS A 83 -4.05 -6.45 -5.01
CA HIS A 83 -4.01 -6.39 -6.47
C HIS A 83 -3.60 -4.99 -6.91
N LEU A 84 -2.53 -4.90 -7.66
CA LEU A 84 -2.02 -3.65 -8.21
C LEU A 84 -1.85 -3.78 -9.71
N GLU A 85 -2.12 -2.71 -10.43
CA GLU A 85 -1.87 -2.63 -11.87
C GLU A 85 -1.17 -1.33 -12.21
N ALA A 86 -0.25 -1.42 -13.13
CA ALA A 86 0.38 -0.30 -13.80
C ALA A 86 0.47 -0.65 -15.28
N ASN A 87 0.86 0.28 -16.14
CA ASN A 87 0.93 0.03 -17.56
C ASN A 87 1.83 -1.17 -17.87
N GLY A 88 1.22 -2.25 -18.38
CA GLY A 88 1.92 -3.48 -18.73
C GLY A 88 2.30 -4.38 -17.54
N ILE A 89 1.90 -4.03 -16.31
CA ILE A 89 2.25 -4.77 -15.11
C ILE A 89 1.01 -5.13 -14.34
N VAL A 90 0.92 -6.39 -13.89
CA VAL A 90 -0.12 -6.89 -12.99
C VAL A 90 0.56 -7.55 -11.80
N ILE A 91 0.18 -7.14 -10.60
CA ILE A 91 0.78 -7.60 -9.35
C ILE A 91 -0.32 -8.17 -8.47
N ASP A 92 -0.20 -9.45 -8.14
CA ASP A 92 -1.12 -10.12 -7.22
C ASP A 92 -0.31 -10.73 -6.09
N GLY A 93 -0.58 -10.27 -4.89
CA GLY A 93 0.19 -10.69 -3.74
C GLY A 93 -0.61 -10.74 -2.47
N LYS A 94 0.10 -11.01 -1.39
CA LYS A 94 -0.45 -11.07 -0.04
C LYS A 94 0.40 -10.21 0.88
N LEU A 95 -0.29 -9.45 1.72
CA LEU A 95 0.36 -8.62 2.73
C LEU A 95 0.54 -9.43 4.01
N GLU A 96 1.75 -9.45 4.53
CA GLU A 96 2.12 -10.18 5.74
C GLU A 96 2.84 -9.27 6.73
N ASN A 97 2.99 -9.74 7.96
CA ASN A 97 3.65 -9.01 9.06
C ASN A 97 3.01 -7.65 9.32
N ILE A 98 1.69 -7.60 9.37
CA ILE A 98 0.92 -6.35 9.43
C ILE A 98 1.20 -5.58 10.71
N GLY A 99 1.51 -6.26 11.80
CA GLY A 99 1.86 -5.64 13.07
C GLY A 99 3.28 -5.08 13.12
N SER A 100 4.10 -5.31 12.08
CA SER A 100 5.48 -4.83 12.02
C SER A 100 5.59 -3.55 11.22
N ALA A 101 6.61 -2.72 11.50
CA ALA A 101 6.97 -1.59 10.67
C ALA A 101 7.47 -2.04 9.29
N HIS A 102 8.06 -3.22 9.22
CA HIS A 102 8.60 -3.80 7.98
C HIS A 102 7.65 -4.90 7.47
N ARG A 103 6.50 -4.47 6.97
CA ARG A 103 5.53 -5.38 6.37
C ARG A 103 6.08 -5.97 5.08
N VAL A 104 5.59 -7.15 4.72
CA VAL A 104 6.02 -7.87 3.53
C VAL A 104 4.87 -8.00 2.56
N LEU A 105 5.12 -7.72 1.29
CA LEU A 105 4.19 -7.94 0.19
C LEU A 105 4.87 -8.88 -0.80
N SER A 106 4.27 -10.03 -1.06
CA SER A 106 4.87 -11.04 -1.95
C SER A 106 3.80 -11.77 -2.74
N GLY A 107 4.19 -12.34 -3.88
CA GLY A 107 3.28 -13.07 -4.74
C GLY A 107 3.74 -13.13 -6.18
N ALA A 108 2.81 -12.94 -7.11
CA ALA A 108 3.03 -13.04 -8.54
C ALA A 108 3.15 -11.65 -9.19
N TRP A 109 4.07 -11.53 -10.13
CA TRP A 109 4.30 -10.33 -10.93
C TRP A 109 4.30 -10.71 -12.40
N THR A 110 3.48 -10.02 -13.19
CA THR A 110 3.44 -10.22 -14.64
C THR A 110 3.75 -8.89 -15.30
N GLN A 111 4.71 -8.90 -16.21
CA GLN A 111 5.13 -7.68 -16.90
C GLN A 111 5.36 -8.01 -18.38
N GLN A 112 4.57 -7.40 -19.25
CA GLN A 112 4.66 -7.59 -20.70
C GLN A 112 4.69 -9.06 -21.10
N GLY A 113 3.79 -9.86 -20.50
CA GLY A 113 3.69 -11.28 -20.79
C GLY A 113 4.68 -12.17 -20.06
N ARG A 114 5.64 -11.60 -19.34
CA ARG A 114 6.59 -12.38 -18.53
C ARG A 114 6.06 -12.49 -17.11
N LYS A 115 5.98 -13.73 -16.61
CA LYS A 115 5.47 -14.01 -15.28
C LYS A 115 6.60 -14.41 -14.35
N GLY A 116 6.57 -13.91 -13.12
CA GLY A 116 7.53 -14.24 -12.09
C GLY A 116 6.94 -14.05 -10.70
N ASP A 117 7.79 -14.12 -9.71
CA ASP A 117 7.44 -13.81 -8.33
C ASP A 117 8.06 -12.47 -7.91
N PHE A 118 7.56 -11.94 -6.80
CA PHE A 118 8.13 -10.74 -6.22
C PHE A 118 8.08 -10.79 -4.70
N LYS A 119 8.93 -10.00 -4.08
CA LYS A 119 8.89 -9.74 -2.65
C LYS A 119 9.34 -8.30 -2.40
N LEU A 120 8.49 -7.55 -1.72
CA LEU A 120 8.78 -6.17 -1.31
C LEU A 120 8.64 -6.05 0.20
N ILE A 121 9.51 -5.24 0.79
CA ILE A 121 9.49 -4.96 2.22
C ILE A 121 9.30 -3.47 2.40
N ARG A 122 8.39 -3.10 3.30
CA ARG A 122 8.14 -1.71 3.63
C ARG A 122 9.33 -1.14 4.39
N ASN A 123 9.84 -0.03 3.90
CA ASN A 123 10.96 0.68 4.51
C ASN A 123 10.54 1.46 5.75
#